data_19ba620636193efb2ddd1b928a83ab34
#
_entry.id   19ba620636193efb2ddd1b928a83ab34
#
_cell.length_a   1.000
_cell.length_b   1.000
_cell.length_c   1.000
_cell.angle_alpha   90.00
_cell.angle_beta   90.00
_cell.angle_gamma   90.00
#
_symmetry.space_group_name_H-M   'P 1'
#
loop_
_entity.id
_entity.type
_entity.pdbx_description
1 polymer ?
#
loop_
_entity_poly.entity_id
_entity_poly.type
_entity_poly.pdbx_seq_one_letter_code
_entity_poly.pdbx_strand_id
1 'polypeptide(L)'
;MQKIIAVCDEEQGCPLYRRDNRLDFALPIVTGVDGVPICSIAVESIQKVVARIQAGEPSTGFARTFCGGCPAGKAWWSFEPVVKETDATLSPGAQQVILNSIGRMKIFAGVHMAKLLRIVRLIKGTRVPEGRAIVTRGNSGEAFYIVLEGECEVMGVDEHGNESVLAVLPGGECFGEMSLITGEPASATVRAKDDATILVISRENFNQMLSIAPEVAITLARILAARLANTGRRVIEELKKGLAGRLDLISPAELIQAMNVNSQTGMIAVQNGDKSMTIYLHDGQIHEVQMGDK
;
A
#
# COMPACT_ATOMS: atom_id res chain seq x y z
N MET A 1 20.93 -18.72 -7.25
CA MET A 1 19.67 -19.51 -7.16
C MET A 1 18.59 -18.57 -6.65
N GLN A 2 17.42 -18.58 -7.25
CA GLN A 2 16.33 -17.69 -6.86
C GLN A 2 15.70 -18.19 -5.57
N LYS A 3 15.62 -17.33 -4.56
CA LYS A 3 14.95 -17.59 -3.30
C LYS A 3 13.45 -17.50 -3.53
N ILE A 4 12.68 -18.45 -3.01
CA ILE A 4 11.23 -18.50 -3.14
C ILE A 4 10.63 -18.60 -1.75
N ILE A 5 9.64 -17.78 -1.44
CA ILE A 5 8.86 -17.90 -0.21
C ILE A 5 7.55 -18.60 -0.55
N ALA A 6 7.25 -19.66 0.18
CA ALA A 6 5.94 -20.29 0.18
C ALA A 6 5.13 -19.73 1.36
N VAL A 7 3.94 -19.21 1.08
CA VAL A 7 3.01 -18.63 2.06
C VAL A 7 1.82 -19.57 2.21
N CYS A 8 1.44 -19.87 3.44
CA CYS A 8 0.24 -20.65 3.74
C CYS A 8 -1.00 -19.76 3.58
N ASP A 9 -1.80 -19.97 2.53
CA ASP A 9 -3.01 -19.21 2.27
C ASP A 9 -4.20 -19.69 3.08
N GLU A 10 -4.28 -21.01 3.31
CA GLU A 10 -5.42 -21.63 3.95
C GLU A 10 -4.97 -22.92 4.65
N GLU A 11 -5.61 -23.28 5.75
CA GLU A 11 -5.39 -24.53 6.44
C GLU A 11 -6.72 -25.16 6.83
N GLN A 12 -6.75 -26.52 6.83
CA GLN A 12 -7.88 -27.31 7.29
C GLN A 12 -7.37 -28.40 8.24
N GLY A 13 -7.42 -28.09 9.54
CA GLY A 13 -7.00 -29.00 10.59
C GLY A 13 -5.50 -29.28 10.65
N CYS A 14 -4.66 -28.51 9.97
CA CYS A 14 -3.19 -28.67 10.05
C CYS A 14 -2.71 -28.29 11.47
N PRO A 15 -1.99 -29.18 12.20
CA PRO A 15 -1.54 -28.89 13.55
C PRO A 15 -0.36 -27.89 13.60
N LEU A 16 0.38 -27.74 12.48
CA LEU A 16 1.64 -26.99 12.44
C LEU A 16 1.53 -25.64 11.78
N TYR A 17 0.67 -25.49 10.75
CA TYR A 17 0.59 -24.26 9.97
C TYR A 17 -0.72 -23.52 10.20
N ARG A 18 -0.60 -22.18 10.15
CA ARG A 18 -1.72 -21.25 10.16
C ARG A 18 -1.60 -20.37 8.92
N ARG A 19 -2.69 -19.70 8.58
CA ARG A 19 -2.68 -18.70 7.51
C ARG A 19 -1.54 -17.71 7.74
N ASP A 20 -0.91 -17.27 6.64
CA ASP A 20 0.24 -16.36 6.59
C ASP A 20 1.57 -16.92 7.14
N ASN A 21 1.62 -18.21 7.58
CA ASN A 21 2.90 -18.84 7.87
C ASN A 21 3.76 -18.93 6.60
N ARG A 22 5.06 -18.72 6.74
CA ARG A 22 6.00 -18.63 5.62
C ARG A 22 7.13 -19.64 5.75
N LEU A 23 7.46 -20.25 4.64
CA LEU A 23 8.65 -21.11 4.49
C LEU A 23 9.54 -20.57 3.39
N ASP A 24 10.82 -20.46 3.70
CA ASP A 24 11.86 -19.94 2.82
C ASP A 24 12.61 -21.09 2.14
N PHE A 25 12.59 -21.10 0.82
CA PHE A 25 13.23 -22.09 -0.02
C PHE A 25 14.44 -21.50 -0.75
N ALA A 26 15.60 -21.59 -0.10
CA ALA A 26 16.90 -21.32 -0.71
C ALA A 26 17.61 -22.67 -0.94
N LEU A 27 17.10 -23.50 -1.88
CA LEU A 27 17.56 -24.88 -2.07
C LEU A 27 19.09 -25.01 -2.06
N PRO A 28 19.64 -25.99 -1.34
CA PRO A 28 18.95 -27.13 -0.69
C PRO A 28 18.39 -26.82 0.72
N ILE A 29 18.51 -25.61 1.20
CA ILE A 29 18.12 -25.21 2.56
C ILE A 29 16.67 -24.72 2.57
N VAL A 30 15.88 -25.19 3.52
CA VAL A 30 14.52 -24.72 3.81
C VAL A 30 14.48 -24.24 5.25
N THR A 31 13.97 -23.03 5.49
CA THR A 31 13.83 -22.46 6.82
C THR A 31 12.42 -21.95 7.06
N GLY A 32 11.90 -22.10 8.27
CA GLY A 32 10.67 -21.44 8.69
C GLY A 32 10.95 -19.97 9.01
N VAL A 33 10.16 -19.08 8.48
CA VAL A 33 10.24 -17.65 8.81
C VAL A 33 9.57 -17.43 10.16
N ASP A 34 10.13 -16.57 11.01
CA ASP A 34 9.61 -16.24 12.35
C ASP A 34 9.37 -17.46 13.27
N GLY A 35 10.24 -18.47 13.16
CA GLY A 35 10.19 -19.67 14.00
C GLY A 35 9.09 -20.68 13.61
N VAL A 36 8.52 -20.55 12.42
CA VAL A 36 7.54 -21.51 11.89
C VAL A 36 8.18 -22.90 11.77
N PRO A 37 7.59 -23.97 12.31
CA PRO A 37 8.15 -25.31 12.26
C PRO A 37 8.17 -25.85 10.83
N ILE A 38 9.15 -26.71 10.53
CA ILE A 38 9.31 -27.33 9.20
C ILE A 38 8.65 -28.72 9.22
N CYS A 39 7.63 -28.88 8.37
CA CYS A 39 6.98 -30.17 8.14
C CYS A 39 7.55 -30.84 6.87
N SER A 40 8.07 -32.06 6.98
CA SER A 40 8.63 -32.78 5.84
C SER A 40 7.63 -33.02 4.71
N ILE A 41 6.37 -33.30 5.02
CA ILE A 41 5.30 -33.51 4.03
C ILE A 41 5.00 -32.24 3.25
N ALA A 42 4.96 -31.08 3.95
CA ALA A 42 4.77 -29.79 3.30
C ALA A 42 5.96 -29.45 2.41
N VAL A 43 7.18 -29.62 2.92
CA VAL A 43 8.41 -29.35 2.18
C VAL A 43 8.50 -30.20 0.91
N GLU A 44 8.22 -31.49 0.97
CA GLU A 44 8.26 -32.37 -0.22
C GLU A 44 7.23 -31.91 -1.29
N SER A 45 6.05 -31.54 -0.89
CA SER A 45 4.99 -31.06 -1.81
C SER A 45 5.39 -29.73 -2.45
N ILE A 46 5.96 -28.82 -1.67
CA ILE A 46 6.34 -27.46 -2.09
C ILE A 46 7.61 -27.50 -2.96
N GLN A 47 8.60 -28.32 -2.62
CA GLN A 47 9.87 -28.40 -3.37
C GLN A 47 9.68 -28.73 -4.86
N LYS A 48 8.69 -29.55 -5.19
CA LYS A 48 8.37 -29.89 -6.59
C LYS A 48 7.97 -28.66 -7.38
N VAL A 49 7.18 -27.78 -6.78
CA VAL A 49 6.74 -26.53 -7.42
C VAL A 49 7.88 -25.50 -7.45
N VAL A 50 8.62 -25.37 -6.35
CA VAL A 50 9.78 -24.47 -6.27
C VAL A 50 10.83 -24.82 -7.33
N ALA A 51 11.12 -26.11 -7.55
CA ALA A 51 12.08 -26.54 -8.58
C ALA A 51 11.63 -26.13 -9.99
N ARG A 52 10.35 -26.22 -10.31
CA ARG A 52 9.79 -25.81 -11.60
C ARG A 52 9.87 -24.30 -11.81
N ILE A 53 9.54 -23.51 -10.78
CA ILE A 53 9.70 -22.06 -10.82
C ILE A 53 11.17 -21.66 -11.02
N GLN A 54 12.09 -22.35 -10.36
CA GLN A 54 13.53 -22.10 -10.52
C GLN A 54 14.07 -22.52 -11.89
N ALA A 55 13.42 -23.47 -12.56
CA ALA A 55 13.72 -23.86 -13.93
C ALA A 55 13.19 -22.86 -14.99
N GLY A 56 12.52 -21.78 -14.56
CA GLY A 56 12.03 -20.73 -15.45
C GLY A 56 10.62 -20.96 -15.99
N GLU A 57 9.87 -21.92 -15.45
CA GLU A 57 8.45 -22.05 -15.79
C GLU A 57 7.67 -20.85 -15.25
N PRO A 58 6.77 -20.23 -16.04
CA PRO A 58 6.05 -19.06 -15.62
C PRO A 58 5.18 -19.34 -14.39
N SER A 59 5.34 -18.54 -13.34
CA SER A 59 4.62 -18.67 -12.07
C SER A 59 3.10 -18.47 -12.19
N THR A 60 2.62 -17.90 -13.29
CA THR A 60 1.20 -17.64 -13.57
C THR A 60 0.33 -18.91 -13.68
N GLY A 61 0.92 -20.09 -13.79
CA GLY A 61 0.22 -21.38 -13.79
C GLY A 61 0.21 -22.12 -12.43
N PHE A 62 0.93 -21.63 -11.42
CA PHE A 62 1.10 -22.30 -10.12
C PHE A 62 0.45 -21.52 -8.99
N ALA A 63 -0.80 -21.17 -9.16
CA ALA A 63 -1.50 -20.33 -8.18
C ALA A 63 -1.50 -20.96 -6.79
N ARG A 64 -1.57 -22.30 -6.67
CA ARG A 64 -1.65 -22.97 -5.36
C ARG A 64 -1.15 -24.41 -5.43
N THR A 65 -0.41 -24.85 -4.41
CA THR A 65 -0.21 -26.28 -4.13
C THR A 65 -0.72 -26.59 -2.72
N PHE A 66 -0.95 -27.85 -2.42
CA PHE A 66 -1.31 -28.28 -1.07
C PHE A 66 -0.44 -29.44 -0.61
N CYS A 67 -0.18 -29.49 0.69
CA CYS A 67 0.46 -30.65 1.28
C CYS A 67 -0.59 -31.77 1.40
N GLY A 68 -0.45 -32.79 0.55
CA GLY A 68 -1.30 -34.01 0.58
C GLY A 68 -0.63 -35.13 1.34
N GLY A 69 -1.44 -35.96 2.01
CA GLY A 69 -0.96 -37.17 2.70
C GLY A 69 -0.74 -37.04 4.22
N CYS A 70 -0.95 -35.87 4.80
CA CYS A 70 -0.99 -35.73 6.24
C CYS A 70 -2.37 -36.16 6.79
N PRO A 71 -2.45 -37.15 7.69
CA PRO A 71 -3.73 -37.59 8.26
C PRO A 71 -4.38 -36.54 9.18
N ALA A 72 -3.58 -35.58 9.66
CA ALA A 72 -4.06 -34.60 10.62
C ALA A 72 -4.71 -33.37 9.96
N GLY A 73 -4.47 -33.11 8.66
CA GLY A 73 -5.05 -31.94 7.97
C GLY A 73 -4.31 -31.58 6.69
N LYS A 74 -4.74 -30.45 6.09
CA LYS A 74 -4.18 -29.93 4.84
C LYS A 74 -3.81 -28.46 4.99
N ALA A 75 -2.80 -28.00 4.25
CA ALA A 75 -2.48 -26.59 4.11
C ALA A 75 -2.20 -26.29 2.63
N TRP A 76 -2.70 -25.16 2.15
CA TRP A 76 -2.52 -24.66 0.79
C TRP A 76 -1.46 -23.57 0.78
N TRP A 77 -0.62 -23.57 -0.23
CA TRP A 77 0.54 -22.70 -0.34
C TRP A 77 0.53 -21.96 -1.66
N SER A 78 0.66 -20.65 -1.60
CA SER A 78 1.03 -19.80 -2.72
C SER A 78 2.53 -19.52 -2.71
N PHE A 79 3.05 -19.03 -3.83
CA PHE A 79 4.47 -18.79 -4.01
C PHE A 79 4.72 -17.33 -4.35
N GLU A 80 5.44 -16.68 -3.47
CA GLU A 80 6.00 -15.37 -3.74
C GLU A 80 7.43 -15.56 -4.28
N PRO A 81 7.68 -15.27 -5.57
CA PRO A 81 9.05 -15.19 -6.02
C PRO A 81 9.69 -14.04 -5.26
N VAL A 82 10.63 -14.35 -4.38
CA VAL A 82 11.54 -13.32 -3.91
C VAL A 82 12.29 -12.89 -5.15
N VAL A 83 11.92 -11.77 -5.71
CA VAL A 83 12.79 -11.04 -6.62
C VAL A 83 14.08 -10.94 -5.84
N LYS A 84 15.15 -11.56 -6.36
CA LYS A 84 16.47 -11.34 -5.80
C LYS A 84 16.55 -9.83 -5.60
N GLU A 85 16.51 -9.39 -4.35
CA GLU A 85 17.34 -8.28 -4.02
C GLU A 85 18.72 -8.70 -4.50
N THR A 86 19.03 -8.31 -5.72
CA THR A 86 20.41 -8.39 -6.16
C THR A 86 21.12 -7.56 -5.12
N ASP A 87 21.94 -8.22 -4.30
CA ASP A 87 23.02 -7.63 -3.51
C ASP A 87 24.04 -6.98 -4.47
N ALA A 88 23.53 -6.38 -5.50
CA ALA A 88 24.28 -5.53 -6.38
C ALA A 88 24.41 -4.20 -5.60
N THR A 89 25.46 -4.10 -4.81
CA THR A 89 26.12 -2.80 -4.70
C THR A 89 26.13 -2.24 -6.10
N LEU A 90 25.29 -1.22 -6.32
CA LEU A 90 25.12 -0.58 -7.62
C LEU A 90 26.52 -0.35 -8.23
N SER A 91 26.71 -0.73 -9.47
CA SER A 91 27.99 -0.46 -10.16
C SER A 91 28.30 1.04 -10.04
N PRO A 92 29.57 1.44 -10.02
CA PRO A 92 29.93 2.86 -9.90
C PRO A 92 29.20 3.77 -10.89
N GLY A 93 28.93 3.27 -12.11
CA GLY A 93 28.12 3.99 -13.10
C GLY A 93 26.65 4.12 -12.70
N ALA A 94 26.02 3.06 -12.17
CA ALA A 94 24.65 3.10 -11.69
C ALA A 94 24.52 3.99 -10.43
N GLN A 95 25.52 3.99 -9.55
CA GLN A 95 25.57 4.94 -8.40
C GLN A 95 25.60 6.38 -8.86
N GLN A 96 26.36 6.70 -9.91
CA GLN A 96 26.43 8.07 -10.45
C GLN A 96 25.08 8.51 -11.05
N VAL A 97 24.40 7.64 -11.78
CA VAL A 97 23.05 7.91 -12.33
C VAL A 97 22.07 8.17 -11.20
N ILE A 98 22.03 7.29 -10.19
CA ILE A 98 21.16 7.47 -9.03
C ILE A 98 21.51 8.76 -8.28
N LEU A 99 22.77 9.05 -8.05
CA LEU A 99 23.22 10.27 -7.37
C LEU A 99 22.70 11.54 -8.07
N ASN A 100 22.78 11.57 -9.39
CA ASN A 100 22.27 12.69 -10.18
C ASN A 100 20.74 12.82 -10.09
N SER A 101 20.04 11.69 -10.00
CA SER A 101 18.56 11.65 -9.87
C SER A 101 18.12 12.03 -8.48
N ILE A 102 18.68 11.44 -7.43
CA ILE A 102 18.27 11.72 -6.04
C ILE A 102 18.59 13.15 -5.62
N GLY A 103 19.66 13.74 -6.12
CA GLY A 103 19.99 15.14 -5.82
C GLY A 103 18.95 16.16 -6.29
N ARG A 104 18.05 15.76 -7.20
CA ARG A 104 16.92 16.57 -7.70
C ARG A 104 15.60 16.27 -7.01
N MET A 105 15.53 15.20 -6.23
CA MET A 105 14.29 14.79 -5.56
C MET A 105 14.01 15.67 -4.34
N LYS A 106 12.74 16.02 -4.14
CA LYS A 106 12.30 16.88 -3.03
C LYS A 106 12.75 16.36 -1.67
N ILE A 107 12.74 15.03 -1.47
CA ILE A 107 13.12 14.40 -0.20
C ILE A 107 14.58 14.70 0.19
N PHE A 108 15.47 14.90 -0.78
CA PHE A 108 16.88 15.22 -0.57
C PHE A 108 17.21 16.71 -0.76
N ALA A 109 16.19 17.57 -0.83
CA ALA A 109 16.41 19.01 -0.98
C ALA A 109 17.24 19.57 0.20
N GLY A 110 18.33 20.27 -0.13
CA GLY A 110 19.23 20.86 0.87
C GLY A 110 20.26 19.89 1.45
N VAL A 111 20.28 18.64 1.05
CA VAL A 111 21.30 17.67 1.49
C VAL A 111 22.60 17.91 0.68
N HIS A 112 23.70 18.11 1.40
CA HIS A 112 25.00 18.36 0.78
C HIS A 112 25.49 17.12 0.01
N MET A 113 26.17 17.32 -1.12
CA MET A 113 26.64 16.25 -2.03
C MET A 113 27.46 15.16 -1.31
N ALA A 114 28.32 15.53 -0.35
CA ALA A 114 29.11 14.57 0.41
C ALA A 114 28.23 13.60 1.26
N LYS A 115 27.07 14.05 1.74
CA LYS A 115 26.10 13.21 2.43
C LYS A 115 25.33 12.33 1.44
N LEU A 116 24.95 12.87 0.27
CA LEU A 116 24.29 12.11 -0.79
C LEU A 116 25.14 10.94 -1.26
N LEU A 117 26.45 11.12 -1.43
CA LEU A 117 27.39 10.05 -1.76
C LEU A 117 27.41 8.90 -0.75
N ARG A 118 27.17 9.21 0.52
CA ARG A 118 27.04 8.18 1.58
C ARG A 118 25.68 7.51 1.52
N ILE A 119 24.61 8.27 1.29
CA ILE A 119 23.23 7.79 1.22
C ILE A 119 23.02 6.83 0.04
N VAL A 120 23.58 7.14 -1.14
CA VAL A 120 23.49 6.29 -2.34
C VAL A 120 23.94 4.85 -2.07
N ARG A 121 24.91 4.66 -1.19
CA ARG A 121 25.41 3.32 -0.83
C ARG A 121 24.43 2.51 0.02
N LEU A 122 23.42 3.18 0.62
CA LEU A 122 22.37 2.55 1.42
C LEU A 122 21.15 2.19 0.59
N ILE A 123 21.12 2.58 -0.69
CA ILE A 123 20.00 2.46 -1.59
C ILE A 123 20.19 1.27 -2.52
N LYS A 124 19.14 0.47 -2.69
CA LYS A 124 19.06 -0.58 -3.69
C LYS A 124 18.07 -0.17 -4.78
N GLY A 125 18.37 -0.42 -6.05
CA GLY A 125 17.45 -0.20 -7.16
C GLY A 125 16.75 -1.49 -7.56
N THR A 126 15.44 -1.46 -7.76
CA THR A 126 14.65 -2.62 -8.17
C THR A 126 13.70 -2.22 -9.30
N ARG A 127 13.63 -3.02 -10.37
CA ARG A 127 12.60 -2.89 -11.41
C ARG A 127 11.37 -3.66 -10.99
N VAL A 128 10.23 -3.03 -11.11
CA VAL A 128 8.93 -3.58 -10.74
C VAL A 128 8.04 -3.52 -11.98
N PRO A 129 7.55 -4.66 -12.49
CA PRO A 129 6.66 -4.66 -13.64
C PRO A 129 5.29 -4.09 -13.29
N GLU A 130 4.58 -3.61 -14.30
CA GLU A 130 3.20 -3.12 -14.20
C GLU A 130 2.30 -4.07 -13.39
N GLY A 131 1.42 -3.48 -12.57
CA GLY A 131 0.43 -4.19 -11.75
C GLY A 131 0.99 -4.88 -10.51
N ARG A 132 2.32 -4.97 -10.34
CA ARG A 132 2.92 -5.67 -9.20
C ARG A 132 2.86 -4.82 -7.94
N ALA A 133 2.39 -5.42 -6.84
CA ALA A 133 2.41 -4.82 -5.51
C ALA A 133 3.85 -4.74 -4.97
N ILE A 134 4.21 -3.56 -4.45
CA ILE A 134 5.48 -3.26 -3.79
C ILE A 134 5.28 -3.30 -2.27
N VAL A 135 4.17 -2.74 -1.81
CA VAL A 135 3.72 -2.78 -0.42
C VAL A 135 2.30 -3.29 -0.40
N THR A 136 1.99 -4.22 0.48
CA THR A 136 0.63 -4.75 0.67
C THR A 136 0.07 -4.26 2.00
N ARG A 137 -1.17 -3.78 1.98
CA ARG A 137 -1.90 -3.34 3.18
C ARG A 137 -1.89 -4.44 4.25
N GLY A 138 -1.65 -4.06 5.50
CA GLY A 138 -1.61 -4.96 6.65
C GLY A 138 -0.27 -5.66 6.87
N ASN A 139 0.66 -5.61 5.90
CA ASN A 139 2.00 -6.16 6.10
C ASN A 139 2.87 -5.20 6.90
N SER A 140 3.83 -5.74 7.63
CA SER A 140 4.83 -4.91 8.33
C SER A 140 5.64 -4.09 7.33
N GLY A 141 5.83 -2.80 7.62
CA GLY A 141 6.68 -1.93 6.80
C GLY A 141 8.16 -2.22 7.04
N GLU A 142 8.85 -2.75 6.04
CA GLU A 142 10.25 -3.16 6.14
C GLU A 142 11.22 -2.18 5.50
N ALA A 143 10.74 -1.29 4.63
CA ALA A 143 11.58 -0.38 3.87
C ALA A 143 10.89 0.96 3.56
N PHE A 144 11.71 1.93 3.22
CA PHE A 144 11.34 3.20 2.61
C PHE A 144 11.57 3.10 1.11
N TYR A 145 10.64 3.60 0.34
CA TYR A 145 10.64 3.48 -1.11
C TYR A 145 10.59 4.85 -1.78
N ILE A 146 11.29 5.00 -2.89
CA ILE A 146 11.25 6.21 -3.72
C ILE A 146 11.05 5.76 -5.16
N VAL A 147 10.09 6.33 -5.86
CA VAL A 147 9.90 6.10 -7.29
C VAL A 147 10.99 6.83 -8.05
N LEU A 148 11.86 6.10 -8.75
CA LEU A 148 12.92 6.70 -9.57
C LEU A 148 12.39 7.00 -10.97
N GLU A 149 11.73 6.01 -11.60
CA GLU A 149 11.12 6.07 -12.93
C GLU A 149 9.78 5.34 -12.90
N GLY A 150 8.84 5.75 -13.77
CA GLY A 150 7.49 5.22 -13.81
C GLY A 150 6.56 5.85 -12.78
N GLU A 151 5.40 5.23 -12.58
CA GLU A 151 4.37 5.67 -11.63
C GLU A 151 3.90 4.51 -10.75
N CYS A 152 3.53 4.82 -9.51
CA CYS A 152 2.88 3.87 -8.60
C CYS A 152 1.50 4.35 -8.20
N GLU A 153 0.58 3.42 -7.92
CA GLU A 153 -0.76 3.68 -7.42
C GLU A 153 -0.86 3.27 -5.96
N VAL A 154 -1.42 4.15 -5.16
CA VAL A 154 -1.82 3.84 -3.78
C VAL A 154 -3.27 3.39 -3.80
N MET A 155 -3.51 2.15 -3.41
CA MET A 155 -4.83 1.51 -3.41
C MET A 155 -5.43 1.53 -2.01
N GLY A 156 -6.65 2.04 -1.92
CA GLY A 156 -7.50 1.90 -0.74
C GLY A 156 -8.57 0.85 -0.95
N VAL A 157 -9.13 0.38 0.15
CA VAL A 157 -10.26 -0.56 0.16
C VAL A 157 -11.36 0.07 0.98
N ASP A 158 -12.58 0.17 0.42
CA ASP A 158 -13.75 0.69 1.10
C ASP A 158 -14.35 -0.35 2.09
N GLU A 159 -15.40 0.03 2.82
CA GLU A 159 -16.10 -0.83 3.78
C GLU A 159 -16.76 -2.06 3.11
N HIS A 160 -16.97 -2.01 1.79
CA HIS A 160 -17.56 -3.08 1.00
C HIS A 160 -16.52 -3.98 0.35
N GLY A 161 -15.21 -3.68 0.55
CA GLY A 161 -14.11 -4.44 -0.02
C GLY A 161 -13.73 -4.04 -1.45
N ASN A 162 -14.29 -2.94 -1.99
CA ASN A 162 -13.92 -2.47 -3.32
C ASN A 162 -12.60 -1.70 -3.28
N GLU A 163 -11.72 -2.02 -4.22
CA GLU A 163 -10.46 -1.30 -4.38
C GLU A 163 -10.66 0.01 -5.17
N SER A 164 -10.03 1.07 -4.70
CA SER A 164 -10.00 2.36 -5.39
C SER A 164 -8.62 2.98 -5.34
N VAL A 165 -8.26 3.75 -6.38
CA VAL A 165 -7.00 4.51 -6.42
C VAL A 165 -7.15 5.76 -5.57
N LEU A 166 -6.41 5.82 -4.46
CA LEU A 166 -6.37 6.98 -3.57
C LEU A 166 -5.42 8.07 -4.07
N ALA A 167 -4.29 7.65 -4.65
CA ALA A 167 -3.28 8.57 -5.17
C ALA A 167 -2.40 7.88 -6.22
N VAL A 168 -1.80 8.69 -7.09
CA VAL A 168 -0.73 8.27 -8.00
C VAL A 168 0.57 8.94 -7.54
N LEU A 169 1.63 8.17 -7.49
CA LEU A 169 2.97 8.57 -7.07
C LEU A 169 3.90 8.55 -8.28
N PRO A 170 4.17 9.69 -8.90
CA PRO A 170 5.11 9.79 -10.01
C PRO A 170 6.57 9.71 -9.53
N GLY A 171 7.50 9.67 -10.48
CA GLY A 171 8.93 9.73 -10.20
C GLY A 171 9.31 10.89 -9.28
N GLY A 172 10.13 10.62 -8.27
CA GLY A 172 10.54 11.54 -7.21
C GLY A 172 9.68 11.51 -5.94
N GLU A 173 8.51 10.87 -5.97
CA GLU A 173 7.68 10.66 -4.78
C GLU A 173 8.15 9.46 -3.96
N CYS A 174 7.83 9.47 -2.66
CA CYS A 174 8.23 8.43 -1.72
C CYS A 174 7.03 7.85 -0.98
N PHE A 175 7.18 6.60 -0.49
CA PHE A 175 6.18 5.89 0.30
C PHE A 175 6.81 4.86 1.25
N GLY A 176 6.00 4.25 2.13
CA GLY A 176 6.47 3.29 3.13
C GLY A 176 7.02 3.94 4.41
N GLU A 177 7.13 5.27 4.43
CA GLU A 177 7.61 6.06 5.56
C GLU A 177 6.72 5.91 6.80
N MET A 178 5.41 5.84 6.59
CA MET A 178 4.44 5.77 7.70
C MET A 178 4.72 4.59 8.60
N SER A 179 4.81 3.39 8.03
CA SER A 179 5.08 2.16 8.78
C SER A 179 6.46 2.15 9.44
N LEU A 180 7.45 2.84 8.87
CA LEU A 180 8.78 2.96 9.48
C LEU A 180 8.78 3.88 10.69
N ILE A 181 7.98 4.95 10.64
CA ILE A 181 7.90 5.99 11.68
C ILE A 181 6.97 5.55 12.82
N THR A 182 5.78 5.02 12.50
CA THR A 182 4.76 4.67 13.49
C THR A 182 4.95 3.26 14.06
N GLY A 183 5.62 2.36 13.33
CA GLY A 183 5.68 0.94 13.65
C GLY A 183 4.40 0.17 13.27
N GLU A 184 3.38 0.85 12.76
CA GLU A 184 2.12 0.23 12.36
C GLU A 184 2.25 -0.48 11.00
N PRO A 185 1.43 -1.50 10.74
CA PRO A 185 1.34 -2.13 9.43
C PRO A 185 0.98 -1.13 8.33
N ALA A 186 1.30 -1.47 7.09
CA ALA A 186 0.98 -0.63 5.93
C ALA A 186 -0.54 -0.37 5.84
N SER A 187 -0.92 0.90 5.76
CA SER A 187 -2.32 1.35 5.71
C SER A 187 -2.97 1.16 4.33
N ALA A 188 -2.16 1.04 3.29
CA ALA A 188 -2.60 0.91 1.90
C ALA A 188 -1.67 -0.03 1.12
N THR A 189 -2.18 -0.58 0.03
CA THR A 189 -1.37 -1.29 -0.96
C THR A 189 -0.79 -0.30 -1.94
N VAL A 190 0.50 -0.41 -2.26
CA VAL A 190 1.15 0.37 -3.33
C VAL A 190 1.60 -0.60 -4.41
N ARG A 191 1.14 -0.39 -5.65
CA ARG A 191 1.51 -1.19 -6.81
C ARG A 191 2.08 -0.32 -7.92
N ALA A 192 2.88 -0.91 -8.78
CA ALA A 192 3.37 -0.27 -9.98
C ALA A 192 2.19 -0.07 -10.97
N LYS A 193 1.97 1.16 -11.45
CA LYS A 193 0.95 1.50 -12.44
C LYS A 193 1.43 1.18 -13.85
N ASP A 194 2.73 1.31 -14.08
CA ASP A 194 3.49 0.96 -15.27
C ASP A 194 4.79 0.29 -14.84
N ASP A 195 5.65 -0.10 -15.80
CA ASP A 195 6.98 -0.60 -15.46
C ASP A 195 7.77 0.49 -14.74
N ALA A 196 8.07 0.25 -13.47
CA ALA A 196 8.69 1.24 -12.59
C ALA A 196 10.07 0.81 -12.10
N THR A 197 10.93 1.77 -11.86
CA THR A 197 12.20 1.59 -11.12
C THR A 197 12.05 2.22 -9.74
N ILE A 198 12.19 1.40 -8.70
CA ILE A 198 12.00 1.79 -7.31
C ILE A 198 13.34 1.76 -6.58
N LEU A 199 13.65 2.80 -5.85
CA LEU A 199 14.74 2.83 -4.89
C LEU A 199 14.23 2.34 -3.55
N VAL A 200 14.92 1.35 -2.98
CA VAL A 200 14.55 0.68 -1.74
C VAL A 200 15.61 0.96 -0.69
N ILE A 201 15.19 1.40 0.48
CA ILE A 201 16.04 1.67 1.64
C ILE A 201 15.47 0.88 2.82
N SER A 202 16.17 -0.15 3.29
CA SER A 202 15.72 -0.98 4.42
C SER A 202 15.49 -0.12 5.68
N ARG A 203 14.71 -0.61 6.64
CA ARG A 203 14.48 0.06 7.95
C ARG A 203 15.78 0.49 8.62
N GLU A 204 16.79 -0.38 8.63
CA GLU A 204 18.10 -0.10 9.23
C GLU A 204 18.82 1.04 8.47
N ASN A 205 18.86 0.94 7.14
CA ASN A 205 19.47 1.94 6.28
C ASN A 205 18.72 3.28 6.31
N PHE A 206 17.41 3.26 6.52
CA PHE A 206 16.60 4.47 6.70
C PHE A 206 17.01 5.22 7.98
N ASN A 207 17.17 4.53 9.09
CA ASN A 207 17.67 5.13 10.33
C ASN A 207 19.10 5.68 10.17
N GLN A 208 19.95 4.95 9.46
CA GLN A 208 21.30 5.39 9.14
C GLN A 208 21.29 6.64 8.23
N MET A 209 20.42 6.66 7.22
CA MET A 209 20.22 7.82 6.34
C MET A 209 19.83 9.07 7.12
N LEU A 210 18.87 8.95 8.05
CA LEU A 210 18.44 10.07 8.92
C LEU A 210 19.58 10.55 9.83
N SER A 211 20.45 9.64 10.29
CA SER A 211 21.65 10.00 11.07
C SER A 211 22.69 10.75 10.24
N ILE A 212 22.86 10.36 8.96
CA ILE A 212 23.79 11.04 8.02
C ILE A 212 23.28 12.42 7.63
N ALA A 213 21.97 12.51 7.37
CA ALA A 213 21.30 13.72 6.86
C ALA A 213 19.98 13.98 7.60
N PRO A 214 20.02 14.57 8.80
CA PRO A 214 18.81 14.92 9.55
C PRO A 214 17.86 15.85 8.77
N GLU A 215 18.37 16.57 7.79
CA GLU A 215 17.59 17.43 6.87
C GLU A 215 16.50 16.64 6.12
N VAL A 216 16.76 15.36 5.86
CA VAL A 216 15.78 14.44 5.24
C VAL A 216 14.56 14.27 6.13
N ALA A 217 14.74 14.13 7.45
CA ALA A 217 13.62 14.01 8.38
C ALA A 217 12.73 15.27 8.38
N ILE A 218 13.34 16.47 8.31
CA ILE A 218 12.61 17.74 8.24
C ILE A 218 11.82 17.81 6.92
N THR A 219 12.44 17.42 5.81
CA THR A 219 11.77 17.42 4.50
C THR A 219 10.64 16.40 4.45
N LEU A 220 10.85 15.21 5.01
CA LEU A 220 9.83 14.18 5.14
C LEU A 220 8.64 14.67 5.96
N ALA A 221 8.88 15.33 7.10
CA ALA A 221 7.83 15.93 7.91
C ALA A 221 7.01 16.97 7.13
N ARG A 222 7.65 17.80 6.29
CA ARG A 222 6.97 18.75 5.41
C ARG A 222 6.11 18.06 4.34
N ILE A 223 6.62 16.98 3.74
CA ILE A 223 5.87 16.17 2.75
C ILE A 223 4.62 15.57 3.42
N LEU A 224 4.77 14.97 4.61
CA LEU A 224 3.67 14.38 5.35
C LEU A 224 2.62 15.43 5.78
N ALA A 225 3.07 16.58 6.27
CA ALA A 225 2.18 17.69 6.62
C ALA A 225 1.39 18.20 5.39
N ALA A 226 2.03 18.31 4.23
CA ALA A 226 1.36 18.68 2.99
C ALA A 226 0.35 17.63 2.52
N ARG A 227 0.67 16.33 2.63
CA ARG A 227 -0.25 15.23 2.32
C ARG A 227 -1.48 15.26 3.24
N LEU A 228 -1.27 15.45 4.55
CA LEU A 228 -2.35 15.57 5.53
C LEU A 228 -3.26 16.77 5.24
N ALA A 229 -2.67 17.95 4.97
CA ALA A 229 -3.42 19.15 4.63
C ALA A 229 -4.25 19.00 3.35
N ASN A 230 -3.71 18.28 2.33
CA ASN A 230 -4.43 18.01 1.09
C ASN A 230 -5.58 17.02 1.32
N THR A 231 -5.38 15.99 2.12
CA THR A 231 -6.44 15.04 2.49
C THR A 231 -7.54 15.76 3.26
N GLY A 232 -7.20 16.59 4.26
CA GLY A 232 -8.16 17.38 5.01
C GLY A 232 -8.99 18.33 4.12
N ARG A 233 -8.34 18.99 3.15
CA ARG A 233 -9.06 19.84 2.17
C ARG A 233 -10.05 19.06 1.33
N ARG A 234 -9.67 17.88 0.81
CA ARG A 234 -10.57 17.02 0.04
C ARG A 234 -11.78 16.59 0.86
N VAL A 235 -11.59 16.18 2.12
CA VAL A 235 -12.69 15.84 3.02
C VAL A 235 -13.62 17.03 3.23
N ILE A 236 -13.08 18.23 3.49
CA ILE A 236 -13.89 19.45 3.66
C ILE A 236 -14.64 19.80 2.37
N GLU A 237 -14.01 19.64 1.18
CA GLU A 237 -14.67 19.89 -0.10
C GLU A 237 -15.79 18.89 -0.38
N GLU A 238 -15.60 17.61 -0.05
CA GLU A 238 -16.67 16.60 -0.14
C GLU A 238 -17.81 16.90 0.82
N LEU A 239 -17.51 17.30 2.06
CA LEU A 239 -18.53 17.72 3.03
C LEU A 239 -19.26 18.99 2.59
N LYS A 240 -18.57 19.93 1.90
CA LYS A 240 -19.20 21.14 1.35
C LYS A 240 -20.12 20.87 0.15
N LYS A 241 -19.91 19.78 -0.59
CA LYS A 241 -20.84 19.34 -1.66
C LYS A 241 -22.18 18.90 -1.10
N GLY A 242 -22.30 18.82 0.21
CA GLY A 242 -23.50 18.41 0.93
C GLY A 242 -23.63 16.90 1.04
N LEU A 243 -24.44 16.46 1.97
CA LEU A 243 -24.90 15.08 2.09
C LEU A 243 -25.83 14.80 0.90
N ALA A 244 -25.30 14.26 -0.20
CA ALA A 244 -26.12 13.71 -1.25
C ALA A 244 -26.56 12.32 -0.84
N GLY A 245 -27.81 12.12 -0.50
CA GLY A 245 -28.42 10.85 -0.15
C GLY A 245 -29.60 10.53 -1.05
N ARG A 246 -29.96 9.25 -1.12
CA ARG A 246 -31.16 8.80 -1.83
C ARG A 246 -32.34 8.80 -0.86
N LEU A 247 -33.41 9.53 -1.20
CA LEU A 247 -34.64 9.64 -0.39
C LEU A 247 -35.49 8.35 -0.35
N ASP A 248 -35.08 7.31 -1.08
CA ASP A 248 -35.64 5.96 -0.98
C ASP A 248 -35.05 5.18 0.22
N LEU A 249 -33.93 5.63 0.79
CA LEU A 249 -33.29 5.03 1.97
C LEU A 249 -33.62 5.77 3.27
N ILE A 250 -33.89 7.08 3.20
CA ILE A 250 -34.25 7.93 4.34
C ILE A 250 -35.44 8.78 3.93
N SER A 251 -36.54 8.72 4.68
CA SER A 251 -37.70 9.53 4.37
C SER A 251 -37.39 11.04 4.54
N PRO A 252 -38.01 11.93 3.73
CA PRO A 252 -37.83 13.36 3.89
C PRO A 252 -38.16 13.87 5.31
N ALA A 253 -39.16 13.25 5.95
CA ALA A 253 -39.56 13.59 7.32
C ALA A 253 -38.48 13.26 8.34
N GLU A 254 -37.85 12.09 8.23
CA GLU A 254 -36.73 11.68 9.12
C GLU A 254 -35.52 12.59 8.93
N LEU A 255 -35.21 12.98 7.68
CA LEU A 255 -34.12 13.91 7.38
C LEU A 255 -34.36 15.28 8.03
N ILE A 256 -35.57 15.86 7.85
CA ILE A 256 -35.94 17.15 8.45
C ILE A 256 -35.95 17.06 9.99
N GLN A 257 -36.43 15.95 10.54
CA GLN A 257 -36.42 15.74 11.98
C GLN A 257 -35.00 15.65 12.55
N ALA A 258 -34.09 14.96 11.85
CA ALA A 258 -32.69 14.88 12.26
C ALA A 258 -32.01 16.26 12.21
N MET A 259 -32.31 17.10 11.21
CA MET A 259 -31.80 18.46 11.11
C MET A 259 -32.37 19.37 12.21
N ASN A 260 -33.63 19.19 12.55
CA ASN A 260 -34.28 19.95 13.63
C ASN A 260 -33.67 19.60 15.00
N VAL A 261 -33.55 18.31 15.33
CA VAL A 261 -32.96 17.83 16.60
C VAL A 261 -31.54 18.32 16.79
N ASN A 262 -30.76 18.41 15.72
CA ASN A 262 -29.36 18.84 15.75
C ASN A 262 -29.20 20.37 15.53
N SER A 263 -30.29 21.14 15.49
CA SER A 263 -30.28 22.59 15.28
C SER A 263 -29.44 23.04 14.09
N GLN A 264 -29.51 22.30 12.99
CA GLN A 264 -28.66 22.55 11.81
C GLN A 264 -29.18 23.78 11.03
N THR A 265 -28.25 24.61 10.60
CA THR A 265 -28.52 25.74 9.68
C THR A 265 -27.90 25.39 8.33
N GLY A 266 -28.69 25.51 7.24
CA GLY A 266 -28.22 25.17 5.92
C GLY A 266 -29.34 25.08 4.88
N MET A 267 -29.08 24.33 3.81
CA MET A 267 -29.96 24.19 2.67
C MET A 267 -30.05 22.70 2.29
N ILE A 268 -31.27 22.22 2.07
CA ILE A 268 -31.52 20.88 1.50
C ILE A 268 -32.05 21.06 0.09
N ALA A 269 -31.33 20.59 -0.91
CA ALA A 269 -31.81 20.54 -2.28
C ALA A 269 -32.32 19.13 -2.59
N VAL A 270 -33.57 19.03 -3.01
CA VAL A 270 -34.23 17.78 -3.40
C VAL A 270 -34.50 17.83 -4.91
N GLN A 271 -34.11 16.78 -5.64
CA GLN A 271 -34.39 16.67 -7.07
C GLN A 271 -35.13 15.37 -7.37
N ASN A 272 -36.20 15.47 -8.16
CA ASN A 272 -36.93 14.30 -8.64
C ASN A 272 -37.30 14.53 -10.13
N GLY A 273 -36.47 13.93 -11.00
CA GLY A 273 -36.56 14.19 -12.45
C GLY A 273 -36.30 15.67 -12.77
N ASP A 274 -37.26 16.31 -13.43
CA ASP A 274 -37.20 17.74 -13.83
C ASP A 274 -37.64 18.71 -12.72
N LYS A 275 -38.17 18.19 -11.61
CA LYS A 275 -38.61 19.02 -10.48
C LYS A 275 -37.52 19.14 -9.45
N SER A 276 -37.30 20.36 -8.97
CA SER A 276 -36.37 20.64 -7.86
C SER A 276 -37.06 21.39 -6.75
N MET A 277 -36.65 21.14 -5.53
CA MET A 277 -37.11 21.83 -4.33
C MET A 277 -35.89 22.16 -3.44
N THR A 278 -35.80 23.38 -2.98
CA THR A 278 -34.78 23.80 -2.03
C THR A 278 -35.44 24.23 -0.73
N ILE A 279 -35.04 23.64 0.37
CA ILE A 279 -35.52 23.92 1.72
C ILE A 279 -34.40 24.61 2.47
N TYR A 280 -34.63 25.81 2.97
CA TYR A 280 -33.69 26.53 3.80
C TYR A 280 -34.04 26.30 5.27
N LEU A 281 -33.03 25.95 6.06
CA LEU A 281 -33.15 25.70 7.49
C LEU A 281 -32.32 26.70 8.27
N HIS A 282 -32.86 27.18 9.37
CA HIS A 282 -32.16 28.00 10.35
C HIS A 282 -32.45 27.44 11.76
N ASP A 283 -31.38 27.10 12.50
CA ASP A 283 -31.48 26.45 13.82
C ASP A 283 -32.44 25.24 13.85
N GLY A 284 -32.35 24.43 12.81
CA GLY A 284 -33.17 23.21 12.63
C GLY A 284 -34.59 23.46 12.15
N GLN A 285 -35.07 24.71 12.05
CA GLN A 285 -36.42 25.05 11.60
C GLN A 285 -36.44 25.45 10.12
N ILE A 286 -37.50 25.03 9.42
CA ILE A 286 -37.71 25.43 8.02
C ILE A 286 -38.00 26.92 7.99
N HIS A 287 -37.17 27.68 7.31
CA HIS A 287 -37.31 29.11 7.14
C HIS A 287 -37.96 29.47 5.79
N GLU A 288 -37.58 28.78 4.73
CA GLU A 288 -38.06 29.02 3.38
C GLU A 288 -38.04 27.74 2.55
N VAL A 289 -38.98 27.61 1.63
CA VAL A 289 -39.03 26.52 0.65
C VAL A 289 -39.21 27.14 -0.73
N GLN A 290 -38.27 26.88 -1.62
CA GLN A 290 -38.32 27.28 -3.03
C GLN A 290 -38.57 26.08 -3.91
N MET A 291 -39.52 26.16 -4.82
CA MET A 291 -39.78 25.15 -5.85
C MET A 291 -39.32 25.72 -7.20
N GLY A 292 -38.59 24.92 -7.95
CA GLY A 292 -38.12 25.23 -9.30
C GLY A 292 -38.50 24.15 -10.28
N ASP A 293 -39.00 24.52 -11.42
CA ASP A 293 -39.07 23.68 -12.62
C ASP A 293 -37.85 24.01 -13.49
N LYS A 294 -37.22 23.01 -14.07
CA LYS A 294 -36.14 23.20 -15.04
C LYS A 294 -36.69 23.53 -16.40
#